data_961142362b87c5b78781186284ffe511
#
_entry.id   961142362b87c5b78781186284ffe511
#
_cell.length_a   1.000
_cell.length_b   1.000
_cell.length_c   1.000
_cell.angle_alpha   90.00
_cell.angle_beta   90.00
_cell.angle_gamma   90.00
#
_symmetry.space_group_name_H-M   'P 1'
#
loop_
_entity.id
_entity.type
_entity.pdbx_description
1 polymer ?
#
loop_
_entity_poly.entity_id
_entity_poly.type
_entity_poly.pdbx_seq_one_letter_code
_entity_poly.pdbx_strand_id
1 'polypeptide(L)' 'MKVGDLVKLTRDSDYQPQIFRRGMVGIVEWIQPVKRASGEPFVDVRVSGAGDRPVVSYLAMDLGVINASR' A
#
# COMPACT_ATOMS: atom_id res chain seq x y z
N MET A 1 -9.73 -3.05 -5.47
CA MET A 1 -9.10 -2.75 -4.17
C MET A 1 -9.95 -1.78 -3.38
N LYS A 2 -10.09 -2.00 -2.11
CA LYS A 2 -10.88 -1.11 -1.24
C LYS A 2 -10.31 -1.12 0.17
N VAL A 3 -10.71 -0.13 0.97
CA VAL A 3 -10.31 -0.03 2.36
C VAL A 3 -10.65 -1.31 3.10
N GLY A 4 -9.70 -1.84 3.86
CA GLY A 4 -9.83 -3.09 4.58
C GLY A 4 -9.23 -4.29 3.86
N ASP A 5 -8.89 -4.17 2.58
CA ASP A 5 -8.26 -5.26 1.86
C ASP A 5 -6.86 -5.54 2.39
N LEU A 6 -6.51 -6.81 2.44
CA LEU A 6 -5.16 -7.26 2.78
C LEU A 6 -4.34 -7.26 1.50
N VAL A 7 -3.21 -6.57 1.54
CA VAL A 7 -2.37 -6.39 0.36
C VAL A 7 -0.91 -6.71 0.66
N LYS A 8 -0.17 -7.00 -0.38
CA LYS A 8 1.26 -7.28 -0.33
C LYS A 8 1.98 -6.22 -1.16
N LEU A 9 3.08 -5.70 -0.62
CA LEU A 9 3.91 -4.77 -1.36
C LEU A 9 4.68 -5.54 -2.44
N THR A 10 4.55 -5.11 -3.69
CA THR A 10 5.18 -5.81 -4.81
C THR A 10 6.54 -5.23 -5.17
N ARG A 11 6.92 -4.14 -4.50
CA ARG A 11 8.23 -3.51 -4.68
C ARG A 11 8.62 -2.77 -3.40
N ASP A 12 9.90 -2.41 -3.28
CA ASP A 12 10.37 -1.60 -2.18
C ASP A 12 9.84 -0.17 -2.32
N SER A 13 9.64 0.52 -1.19
CA SER A 13 9.27 1.92 -1.21
C SER A 13 10.37 2.77 -1.83
N ASP A 14 9.98 3.76 -2.64
CA ASP A 14 10.94 4.69 -3.22
C ASP A 14 11.53 5.63 -2.17
N TYR A 15 10.78 5.90 -1.11
CA TYR A 15 11.17 6.88 -0.09
C TYR A 15 11.83 6.23 1.13
N GLN A 16 11.38 5.05 1.51
CA GLN A 16 11.84 4.38 2.73
C GLN A 16 12.05 2.90 2.48
N PRO A 17 12.96 2.54 1.57
CA PRO A 17 13.16 1.13 1.20
C PRO A 17 13.70 0.27 2.34
N GLN A 18 14.29 0.86 3.38
CA GLN A 18 14.75 0.10 4.54
C GLN A 18 13.60 -0.36 5.43
N ILE A 19 12.47 0.35 5.38
CA ILE A 19 11.31 0.09 6.25
C ILE A 19 10.23 -0.67 5.49
N PHE A 20 9.93 -0.24 4.27
CA PHE A 20 8.85 -0.82 3.48
C PHE A 20 9.43 -1.55 2.28
N ARG A 21 9.45 -2.87 2.36
CA ARG A 21 10.10 -3.72 1.37
C ARG A 21 9.11 -4.63 0.66
N ARG A 22 9.48 -5.03 -0.52
CA ARG A 22 8.72 -6.03 -1.28
C ARG A 22 8.46 -7.25 -0.42
N GLY A 23 7.24 -7.74 -0.46
CA GLY A 23 6.81 -8.92 0.28
C GLY A 23 6.13 -8.62 1.60
N MET A 24 6.25 -7.40 2.10
CA MET A 24 5.54 -7.03 3.32
C MET A 24 4.04 -6.98 3.08
N VAL A 25 3.28 -7.33 4.11
CA VAL A 25 1.82 -7.40 4.07
C VAL A 25 1.24 -6.28 4.92
N GLY A 26 0.17 -5.68 4.42
CA GLY A 26 -0.52 -4.63 5.16
C GLY A 26 -1.99 -4.59 4.81
N ILE A 27 -2.68 -3.63 5.43
CA ILE A 27 -4.12 -3.41 5.23
C ILE A 27 -4.31 -2.04 4.61
N VAL A 28 -5.16 -1.97 3.59
CA VAL A 28 -5.51 -0.70 2.95
C VAL A 28 -6.30 0.14 3.94
N GLU A 29 -5.77 1.33 4.25
CA GLU A 29 -6.44 2.28 5.15
C GLU A 29 -7.19 3.37 4.43
N TRP A 30 -6.66 3.79 3.28
CA TRP A 30 -7.24 4.90 2.54
C TRP A 30 -6.85 4.80 1.08
N ILE A 31 -7.77 5.11 0.21
CA ILE A 31 -7.50 5.23 -1.23
C ILE A 31 -7.67 6.70 -1.57
N GLN A 32 -6.57 7.35 -1.95
CA GLN A 32 -6.57 8.78 -2.22
C GLN A 32 -7.31 9.06 -3.52
N PRO A 33 -8.25 10.00 -3.52
CA PRO A 33 -9.01 10.32 -4.72
C PRO A 33 -8.25 11.24 -5.67
N VAL A 34 -6.92 11.16 -5.70
CA VAL A 34 -6.09 12.03 -6.53
C VAL A 34 -6.08 11.52 -7.96
N LYS A 35 -6.47 12.38 -8.87
CA LYS A 35 -6.40 12.06 -10.29
C LYS A 35 -5.01 12.37 -10.81
N ARG A 36 -4.41 11.40 -11.45
CA ARG A 36 -3.08 11.52 -12.05
C ARG A 36 -3.18 11.32 -13.55
N ALA A 37 -2.13 11.72 -14.26
CA ALA A 37 -2.06 11.50 -15.69
C ALA A 37 -2.22 10.02 -16.05
N SER A 38 -1.69 9.14 -15.22
CA SER A 38 -1.79 7.69 -15.40
C SER A 38 -3.14 7.12 -14.97
N GLY A 39 -3.94 7.88 -14.25
CA GLY A 39 -5.19 7.40 -13.67
C GLY A 39 -5.04 6.52 -12.44
N GLU A 40 -3.82 6.28 -11.97
CA GLU A 40 -3.56 5.43 -10.82
C GLU A 40 -3.63 6.21 -9.50
N PRO A 41 -4.47 5.80 -8.55
CA PRO A 41 -4.51 6.45 -7.25
C PRO A 41 -3.35 5.99 -6.38
N PHE A 42 -2.98 6.83 -5.40
CA PHE A 42 -2.17 6.39 -4.28
C PHE A 42 -3.06 5.71 -3.25
N VAL A 43 -2.53 4.68 -2.64
CA VAL A 43 -3.21 3.90 -1.60
C VAL A 43 -2.36 3.93 -0.35
N ASP A 44 -2.97 4.32 0.76
CA ASP A 44 -2.28 4.29 2.05
C ASP A 44 -2.47 2.92 2.67
N VAL A 45 -1.37 2.29 3.02
CA VAL A 45 -1.33 0.93 3.56
C VAL A 45 -0.67 0.96 4.93
N ARG A 46 -1.31 0.36 5.91
CA ARG A 46 -0.73 0.14 7.22
C ARG A 46 -0.02 -1.21 7.19
N VAL A 47 1.29 -1.17 7.34
CA VAL A 47 2.15 -2.35 7.23
C VAL A 47 2.54 -2.84 8.62
N SER A 48 2.32 -4.12 8.89
CA SER A 48 2.67 -4.74 10.14
C SER A 48 4.19 -4.78 10.31
N GLY A 49 4.67 -4.40 11.50
CA GLY A 49 6.09 -4.46 11.81
C GLY A 49 6.93 -3.30 11.29
N ALA A 50 6.31 -2.25 10.81
CA ALA A 50 7.02 -1.11 10.24
C ALA A 50 7.40 -0.02 11.26
N GLY A 51 7.33 -0.31 12.55
CA GLY A 51 7.77 0.63 13.61
C GLY A 51 6.76 1.72 13.89
N ASP A 52 7.25 2.92 14.23
CA ASP A 52 6.44 4.02 14.72
C ASP A 52 5.54 4.65 13.66
N ARG A 53 5.89 4.51 12.40
CA ARG A 53 5.13 5.07 11.28
C ARG A 53 4.79 3.96 10.30
N PRO A 54 3.81 3.14 10.63
CA PRO A 54 3.51 1.95 9.85
C PRO A 54 2.75 2.21 8.54
N VAL A 55 2.34 3.45 8.27
CA VAL A 55 1.54 3.77 7.09
C VAL A 55 2.44 4.29 5.97
N VAL A 56 2.28 3.73 4.78
CA VAL A 56 3.03 4.12 3.59
C VAL A 56 2.07 4.27 2.42
N SER A 57 2.37 5.20 1.52
CA SER A 57 1.59 5.39 0.29
C SER A 57 2.26 4.68 -0.87
N TYR A 58 1.50 3.85 -1.57
CA TYR A 58 1.93 3.17 -2.79
C TYR A 58 0.94 3.44 -3.90
N LEU A 59 1.42 3.39 -5.14
CA LEU A 59 0.50 3.33 -6.26
C LEU A 59 -0.28 2.02 -6.20
N ALA A 60 -1.55 2.05 -6.59
CA ALA A 60 -2.39 0.86 -6.55
C ALA A 60 -1.78 -0.30 -7.36
N MET A 61 -1.13 0.01 -8.48
CA MET A 61 -0.50 -1.00 -9.32
C MET A 61 0.66 -1.71 -8.65
N ASP A 62 1.21 -1.13 -7.59
CA ASP A 62 2.34 -1.70 -6.85
C ASP A 62 1.90 -2.51 -5.63
N LEU A 63 0.61 -2.82 -5.55
CA LEU A 63 0.04 -3.60 -4.46
C LEU A 63 -0.66 -4.83 -5.02
N GLY A 64 -0.39 -5.99 -4.42
CA GLY A 64 -1.09 -7.21 -4.76
C GLY A 64 -2.14 -7.52 -3.70
N VAL A 65 -3.40 -7.64 -4.11
CA VAL A 65 -4.48 -7.97 -3.18
C VAL A 65 -4.38 -9.45 -2.81
N ILE A 66 -4.23 -9.73 -1.52
CA ILE A 66 -4.13 -11.09 -1.01
C ILE A 66 -5.52 -11.63 -0.69
N ASN A 67 -6.31 -10.82 0.00
CA ASN A 67 -7.64 -11.20 0.42
C ASN A 67 -8.54 -9.97 0.34
N ALA A 68 -9.44 -9.96 -0.62
CA ALA A 68 -10.35 -8.85 -0.81
C ALA A 68 -11.45 -8.85 0.26
N SER A 69 -11.68 -7.69 0.85
CA SER A 69 -12.77 -7.50 1.80
C SER A 69 -14.11 -7.64 1.10
N ARG A 70 -15.06 -8.22 1.78
CA ARG A 70 -16.40 -8.43 1.23
C ARG A 70 -17.47 -7.72 2.04
#